data_3988ccd46793421a29c1bf33719d45f6
#
_entry.id   3988ccd46793421a29c1bf33719d45f6
#
_cell.length_a   1.000
_cell.length_b   1.000
_cell.length_c   1.000
_cell.angle_alpha   90.00
_cell.angle_beta   90.00
_cell.angle_gamma   90.00
#
_symmetry.space_group_name_H-M   'P 1'
#
loop_
_entity.id
_entity.type
_entity.pdbx_description
1 polymer ?
#
loop_
_entity_poly.entity_id
_entity_poly.type
_entity_poly.pdbx_seq_one_letter_code
_entity_poly.pdbx_strand_id
1 'polypeptide(L)'
;MTEEERRRADSIKIISQSTPDRMKLSSFYRLSGALKKNRIVGVRDYDESFPDSQSLQLNAASRYGVRPVANRLDAEKRKNELVYIGSNPYYDLKKLNSSVPYLVPRAAVLLQDIARTFMDSLQAKGVPINKILVSSVLRTKEDVRKLCQHNHNATSNSCHLYGTTFDRA
;
A
#
# COMPACT_ATOMS: atom_id res chain seq x y z
N MET A 1 -4.78 9.06 30.50
CA MET A 1 -4.51 8.03 29.44
C MET A 1 -5.83 7.36 29.16
N THR A 2 -6.35 7.60 27.97
CA THR A 2 -7.64 7.03 27.53
C THR A 2 -7.49 5.53 27.24
N GLU A 3 -8.62 4.81 27.19
CA GLU A 3 -8.61 3.37 26.87
C GLU A 3 -8.06 3.09 25.46
N GLU A 4 -8.25 4.05 24.56
CA GLU A 4 -7.72 4.01 23.20
C GLU A 4 -6.19 4.19 23.15
N GLU A 5 -5.65 5.06 23.99
CA GLU A 5 -4.20 5.22 24.17
C GLU A 5 -3.56 3.98 24.80
N ARG A 6 -4.27 3.31 25.74
CA ARG A 6 -3.82 2.01 26.28
C ARG A 6 -3.81 0.93 25.22
N ARG A 7 -4.87 0.78 24.44
CA ARG A 7 -4.93 -0.21 23.33
C ARG A 7 -3.85 0.03 22.29
N ARG A 8 -3.54 1.30 21.97
CA ARG A 8 -2.42 1.65 21.09
C ARG A 8 -1.07 1.28 21.72
N ALA A 9 -0.87 1.58 23.01
CA ALA A 9 0.36 1.24 23.72
C ALA A 9 0.57 -0.28 23.81
N ASP A 10 -0.50 -1.05 24.07
CA ASP A 10 -0.44 -2.51 24.14
C ASP A 10 -0.19 -3.14 22.75
N SER A 11 -0.80 -2.61 21.69
CA SER A 11 -0.53 -3.02 20.31
C SER A 11 0.93 -2.76 19.92
N ILE A 12 1.49 -1.61 20.28
CA ILE A 12 2.90 -1.25 20.07
C ILE A 12 3.81 -2.22 20.84
N LYS A 13 3.44 -2.57 22.07
CA LYS A 13 4.20 -3.49 22.93
C LYS A 13 4.22 -4.92 22.38
N ILE A 14 3.11 -5.40 21.85
CA ILE A 14 3.00 -6.72 21.19
C ILE A 14 3.84 -6.76 19.92
N ILE A 15 3.81 -5.71 19.11
CA ILE A 15 4.62 -5.60 17.88
C ILE A 15 6.11 -5.54 18.22
N SER A 16 6.50 -4.83 19.27
CA SER A 16 7.91 -4.72 19.69
C SER A 16 8.47 -6.03 20.27
N GLN A 17 7.64 -6.84 20.91
CA GLN A 17 8.07 -8.13 21.51
C GLN A 17 8.16 -9.26 20.49
N SER A 18 7.45 -9.18 19.36
CA SER A 18 7.38 -10.25 18.37
C SER A 18 8.51 -10.24 17.32
N THR A 19 9.42 -9.24 17.32
CA THR A 19 10.34 -9.02 16.18
C THR A 19 11.81 -8.73 16.47
N PRO A 20 12.42 -9.08 17.64
CA PRO A 20 13.83 -8.73 17.88
C PRO A 20 14.80 -9.39 16.88
N ASP A 21 14.56 -10.61 16.48
CA ASP A 21 15.46 -11.35 15.56
C ASP A 21 15.21 -10.99 14.09
N ARG A 22 13.99 -10.65 13.73
CA ARG A 22 13.65 -10.24 12.36
C ARG A 22 14.17 -8.85 12.01
N MET A 23 14.22 -7.93 12.98
CA MET A 23 14.82 -6.61 12.80
C MET A 23 16.31 -6.67 12.55
N LYS A 24 17.02 -7.62 13.18
CA LYS A 24 18.47 -7.83 12.96
C LYS A 24 18.80 -8.31 11.54
N LEU A 25 17.87 -8.95 10.88
CA LEU A 25 17.98 -9.44 9.50
C LEU A 25 17.43 -8.45 8.46
N SER A 26 16.87 -7.32 8.90
CA SER A 26 16.33 -6.32 7.98
C SER A 26 17.45 -5.56 7.26
N SER A 27 17.16 -5.01 6.08
CA SER A 27 18.09 -4.17 5.31
C SER A 27 18.53 -2.90 6.06
N PHE A 28 17.91 -2.58 7.20
CA PHE A 28 18.23 -1.44 8.06
C PHE A 28 19.38 -1.70 9.03
N TYR A 29 19.72 -2.96 9.29
CA TYR A 29 20.79 -3.34 10.21
C TYR A 29 21.97 -3.99 9.48
N ARG A 30 23.18 -3.75 9.99
CA ARG A 30 24.36 -4.51 9.60
C ARG A 30 24.33 -5.87 10.32
N LEU A 31 25.09 -6.84 9.83
CA LEU A 31 25.28 -8.15 10.49
C LEU A 31 25.75 -8.01 11.94
N SER A 32 26.44 -6.92 12.28
CA SER A 32 26.86 -6.58 13.66
C SER A 32 25.72 -6.08 14.57
N GLY A 33 24.48 -5.99 14.07
CA GLY A 33 23.34 -5.41 14.80
C GLY A 33 23.33 -3.87 14.84
N ALA A 34 24.31 -3.20 14.25
CA ALA A 34 24.36 -1.74 14.20
C ALA A 34 23.42 -1.20 13.11
N LEU A 35 22.73 -0.08 13.41
CA LEU A 35 21.84 0.59 12.47
C LEU A 35 22.61 1.01 11.20
N LYS A 36 22.14 0.55 10.06
CA LYS A 36 22.68 0.94 8.76
C LYS A 36 22.04 2.26 8.33
N LYS A 37 22.84 3.31 8.22
CA LYS A 37 22.37 4.57 7.63
C LYS A 37 22.34 4.42 6.10
N ASN A 38 21.14 4.42 5.54
CA ASN A 38 20.95 4.48 4.09
C ASN A 38 20.81 5.94 3.68
N ARG A 39 21.47 6.30 2.56
CA ARG A 39 21.32 7.64 1.97
C ARG A 39 19.91 7.78 1.42
N ILE A 40 19.22 8.84 1.82
CA ILE A 40 17.97 9.25 1.20
C ILE A 40 18.34 10.08 -0.03
N VAL A 41 17.99 9.61 -1.20
CA VAL A 41 18.18 10.35 -2.45
C VAL A 41 16.90 11.12 -2.69
N GLY A 42 17.00 12.44 -2.75
CA GLY A 42 15.87 13.30 -3.15
C GLY A 42 15.55 13.07 -4.61
N VAL A 43 14.26 13.05 -4.91
CA VAL A 43 13.71 12.88 -6.26
C VAL A 43 13.24 14.25 -6.73
N ARG A 44 13.72 14.74 -7.88
CA ARG A 44 13.32 16.04 -8.42
C ARG A 44 11.91 16.00 -9.00
N ASP A 45 11.66 14.98 -9.81
CA ASP A 45 10.35 14.74 -10.41
C ASP A 45 10.11 13.26 -10.68
N TYR A 46 8.90 12.93 -11.11
CA TYR A 46 8.51 11.55 -11.38
C TYR A 46 9.16 10.98 -12.64
N ASP A 47 9.37 11.81 -13.66
CA ASP A 47 9.91 11.36 -14.96
C ASP A 47 11.39 10.99 -14.83
N GLU A 48 12.15 11.70 -13.98
CA GLU A 48 13.54 11.35 -13.67
C GLU A 48 13.62 10.05 -12.88
N SER A 49 12.70 9.80 -11.95
CA SER A 49 12.74 8.64 -11.03
C SER A 49 12.08 7.40 -11.57
N PHE A 50 11.08 7.58 -12.41
CA PHE A 50 10.28 6.54 -13.03
C PHE A 50 10.21 6.81 -14.55
N PRO A 51 11.33 6.64 -15.27
CA PRO A 51 11.41 6.93 -16.71
C PRO A 51 10.55 5.98 -17.54
N ASP A 52 9.96 4.95 -16.91
CA ASP A 52 9.07 4.01 -17.57
C ASP A 52 7.82 4.72 -18.08
N SER A 53 7.52 4.53 -19.33
CA SER A 53 6.29 5.05 -19.90
C SER A 53 5.05 4.43 -19.22
N GLN A 54 3.99 5.19 -19.08
CA GLN A 54 2.73 4.70 -18.53
C GLN A 54 2.20 3.46 -19.27
N SER A 55 2.55 3.29 -20.55
CA SER A 55 2.19 2.12 -21.33
C SER A 55 2.84 0.84 -20.81
N LEU A 56 4.09 0.86 -20.35
CA LEU A 56 4.75 -0.28 -19.74
C LEU A 56 4.09 -0.69 -18.43
N GLN A 57 3.76 0.29 -17.58
CA GLN A 57 3.05 0.05 -16.33
C GLN A 57 1.65 -0.52 -16.58
N LEU A 58 0.92 0.00 -17.57
CA LEU A 58 -0.40 -0.49 -17.94
C LEU A 58 -0.34 -1.92 -18.51
N ASN A 59 0.66 -2.22 -19.34
CA ASN A 59 0.89 -3.57 -19.86
C ASN A 59 1.20 -4.56 -18.74
N ALA A 60 2.04 -4.17 -17.78
CA ALA A 60 2.31 -4.99 -16.59
C ALA A 60 1.05 -5.20 -15.75
N ALA A 61 0.27 -4.13 -15.50
CA ALA A 61 -0.97 -4.20 -14.76
C ALA A 61 -1.99 -5.13 -15.43
N SER A 62 -2.17 -5.04 -16.75
CA SER A 62 -3.07 -5.91 -17.50
C SER A 62 -2.62 -7.38 -17.53
N ARG A 63 -1.31 -7.63 -17.54
CA ARG A 63 -0.74 -8.97 -17.57
C ARG A 63 -0.84 -9.70 -16.22
N TYR A 64 -0.65 -8.98 -15.11
CA TYR A 64 -0.55 -9.55 -13.77
C TYR A 64 -1.77 -9.27 -12.90
N GLY A 65 -2.69 -8.46 -13.38
CA GLY A 65 -3.93 -8.11 -12.71
C GLY A 65 -5.13 -8.93 -13.17
N VAL A 66 -6.28 -8.53 -12.66
CA VAL A 66 -7.57 -9.08 -13.08
C VAL A 66 -8.14 -8.29 -14.25
N ARG A 67 -9.08 -8.85 -14.98
CA ARG A 67 -9.86 -8.09 -15.97
C ARG A 67 -10.58 -6.94 -15.27
N PRO A 68 -10.64 -5.74 -15.88
CA PRO A 68 -11.29 -4.59 -15.28
C PRO A 68 -12.70 -4.89 -14.79
N VAL A 69 -12.93 -4.64 -13.52
CA VAL A 69 -14.16 -4.93 -12.79
C VAL A 69 -15.23 -3.89 -13.16
N ALA A 70 -16.46 -4.31 -13.42
CA ALA A 70 -17.51 -3.40 -13.87
C ALA A 70 -17.98 -2.45 -12.74
N ASN A 71 -18.28 -2.99 -11.57
CA ASN A 71 -18.81 -2.29 -10.40
C ASN A 71 -18.44 -3.01 -9.09
N ARG A 72 -18.90 -2.50 -7.96
CA ARG A 72 -18.61 -3.06 -6.63
C ARG A 72 -19.11 -4.50 -6.46
N LEU A 73 -20.28 -4.81 -6.95
CA LEU A 73 -20.87 -6.16 -6.88
C LEU A 73 -20.06 -7.18 -7.70
N ASP A 74 -19.52 -6.75 -8.85
CA ASP A 74 -18.63 -7.60 -9.64
C ASP A 74 -17.30 -7.87 -8.90
N ALA A 75 -16.75 -6.88 -8.20
CA ALA A 75 -15.57 -7.08 -7.35
C ALA A 75 -15.81 -8.12 -6.25
N GLU A 76 -16.96 -8.07 -5.59
CA GLU A 76 -17.33 -9.01 -4.53
C GLU A 76 -17.47 -10.46 -5.03
N LYS A 77 -17.89 -10.64 -6.28
CA LYS A 77 -18.00 -11.97 -6.89
C LYS A 77 -16.66 -12.60 -7.25
N ARG A 78 -15.60 -11.80 -7.34
CA ARG A 78 -14.26 -12.25 -7.77
C ARG A 78 -13.31 -12.56 -6.59
N LYS A 79 -13.82 -13.11 -5.49
CA LYS A 79 -13.04 -13.44 -4.29
C LYS A 79 -11.96 -14.51 -4.50
N ASN A 80 -12.01 -15.26 -5.57
CA ASN A 80 -10.97 -16.20 -5.98
C ASN A 80 -9.78 -15.55 -6.71
N GLU A 81 -9.98 -14.32 -7.23
CA GLU A 81 -8.94 -13.55 -7.93
C GLU A 81 -8.46 -12.35 -7.11
N LEU A 82 -9.30 -11.85 -6.20
CA LEU A 82 -9.09 -10.62 -5.45
C LEU A 82 -9.10 -10.89 -3.94
N VAL A 83 -8.17 -10.24 -3.23
CA VAL A 83 -8.08 -10.25 -1.77
C VAL A 83 -8.68 -8.97 -1.22
N TYR A 84 -9.53 -9.09 -0.21
CA TYR A 84 -10.04 -7.95 0.53
C TYR A 84 -8.94 -7.30 1.36
N ILE A 85 -8.85 -5.96 1.27
CA ILE A 85 -7.88 -5.14 1.99
C ILE A 85 -8.62 -4.36 3.08
N GLY A 86 -8.39 -4.72 4.33
CA GLY A 86 -8.90 -4.01 5.51
C GLY A 86 -7.77 -3.35 6.29
N SER A 87 -8.11 -2.39 7.16
CA SER A 87 -7.15 -1.84 8.12
C SER A 87 -6.58 -2.94 8.99
N ASN A 88 -5.29 -2.87 9.28
CA ASN A 88 -4.57 -3.84 10.09
C ASN A 88 -3.50 -3.15 10.98
N PRO A 89 -2.70 -3.88 11.76
CA PRO A 89 -1.68 -3.25 12.61
C PRO A 89 -0.64 -2.40 11.87
N TYR A 90 -0.43 -2.58 10.57
CA TYR A 90 0.63 -1.94 9.79
C TYR A 90 0.14 -0.79 8.91
N TYR A 91 -1.10 -0.86 8.44
CA TYR A 91 -1.71 0.21 7.64
C TYR A 91 -3.18 0.40 7.96
N ASP A 92 -3.67 1.60 7.72
CA ASP A 92 -5.07 1.95 7.78
C ASP A 92 -5.61 2.25 6.38
N LEU A 93 -6.89 1.95 6.19
CA LEU A 93 -7.58 2.23 4.95
C LEU A 93 -8.42 3.49 5.12
N LYS A 94 -8.14 4.50 4.28
CA LYS A 94 -8.98 5.71 4.20
C LYS A 94 -10.39 5.32 3.70
N LYS A 95 -11.40 6.12 4.01
CA LYS A 95 -12.72 5.97 3.39
C LYS A 95 -12.58 6.04 1.86
N LEU A 96 -12.87 4.93 1.18
CA LEU A 96 -12.71 4.80 -0.25
C LEU A 96 -13.98 5.29 -0.98
N ASN A 97 -13.90 6.45 -1.61
CA ASN A 97 -15.01 7.04 -2.35
C ASN A 97 -15.02 6.61 -3.84
N SER A 98 -13.83 6.43 -4.43
CA SER A 98 -13.64 6.14 -5.86
C SER A 98 -12.79 4.89 -6.09
N SER A 99 -12.80 3.97 -5.16
CA SER A 99 -12.16 2.66 -5.26
C SER A 99 -12.84 1.66 -4.33
N VAL A 100 -12.56 0.38 -4.50
CA VAL A 100 -13.08 -0.72 -3.67
C VAL A 100 -11.93 -1.45 -3.00
N PRO A 101 -12.08 -1.95 -1.76
CA PRO A 101 -10.99 -2.46 -0.93
C PRO A 101 -10.52 -3.85 -1.37
N TYR A 102 -10.08 -3.97 -2.61
CA TYR A 102 -9.57 -5.22 -3.17
C TYR A 102 -8.27 -5.01 -3.92
N LEU A 103 -7.38 -5.98 -3.84
CA LEU A 103 -6.16 -6.08 -4.65
C LEU A 103 -5.97 -7.53 -5.11
N VAL A 104 -5.18 -7.72 -6.16
CA VAL A 104 -4.68 -9.07 -6.48
C VAL A 104 -3.76 -9.55 -5.37
N PRO A 105 -3.64 -10.88 -5.11
CA PRO A 105 -2.86 -11.40 -3.98
C PRO A 105 -1.42 -10.86 -3.89
N ARG A 106 -0.73 -10.77 -5.03
CA ARG A 106 0.66 -10.24 -5.07
C ARG A 106 0.76 -8.77 -4.62
N ALA A 107 -0.20 -7.93 -5.04
CA ALA A 107 -0.24 -6.53 -4.64
C ALA A 107 -0.61 -6.37 -3.16
N ALA A 108 -1.48 -7.23 -2.63
CA ALA A 108 -1.81 -7.25 -1.20
C ALA A 108 -0.59 -7.64 -0.35
N VAL A 109 0.19 -8.64 -0.76
CA VAL A 109 1.46 -9.01 -0.11
C VAL A 109 2.45 -7.86 -0.16
N LEU A 110 2.62 -7.21 -1.31
CA LEU A 110 3.52 -6.07 -1.46
C LEU A 110 3.13 -4.91 -0.54
N LEU A 111 1.84 -4.56 -0.46
CA LEU A 111 1.34 -3.54 0.47
C LEU A 111 1.70 -3.88 1.91
N GLN A 112 1.47 -5.13 2.31
CA GLN A 112 1.78 -5.62 3.64
C GLN A 112 3.29 -5.52 3.95
N ASP A 113 4.14 -5.91 3.00
CA ASP A 113 5.59 -5.87 3.17
C ASP A 113 6.12 -4.44 3.25
N ILE A 114 5.60 -3.53 2.41
CA ILE A 114 5.93 -2.10 2.47
C ILE A 114 5.55 -1.53 3.83
N ALA A 115 4.33 -1.79 4.31
CA ALA A 115 3.82 -1.24 5.56
C ALA A 115 4.61 -1.76 6.78
N ARG A 116 4.97 -3.05 6.79
CA ARG A 116 5.83 -3.63 7.84
C ARG A 116 7.23 -3.04 7.82
N THR A 117 7.85 -2.96 6.64
CA THR A 117 9.19 -2.40 6.47
C THR A 117 9.24 -0.93 6.88
N PHE A 118 8.19 -0.16 6.57
CA PHE A 118 8.04 1.21 7.02
C PHE A 118 8.02 1.30 8.55
N MET A 119 7.20 0.49 9.21
CA MET A 119 7.09 0.46 10.67
C MET A 119 8.42 0.03 11.32
N ASP A 120 9.08 -1.01 10.81
CA ASP A 120 10.40 -1.45 11.26
C ASP A 120 11.44 -0.32 11.12
N SER A 121 11.34 0.47 10.04
CA SER A 121 12.20 1.63 9.79
C SER A 121 12.00 2.75 10.82
N LEU A 122 10.75 3.06 11.16
CA LEU A 122 10.44 4.07 12.19
C LEU A 122 10.99 3.62 13.55
N GLN A 123 10.77 2.37 13.92
CA GLN A 123 11.25 1.80 15.16
C GLN A 123 12.79 1.80 15.24
N ALA A 124 13.45 1.40 14.17
CA ALA A 124 14.91 1.39 14.09
C ALA A 124 15.54 2.79 14.24
N LYS A 125 14.80 3.82 13.84
CA LYS A 125 15.24 5.23 13.94
C LYS A 125 14.79 5.93 15.22
N GLY A 126 14.05 5.25 16.10
CA GLY A 126 13.48 5.85 17.30
C GLY A 126 12.44 6.94 17.00
N VAL A 127 11.80 6.89 15.84
CA VAL A 127 10.74 7.83 15.44
C VAL A 127 9.39 7.28 15.89
N PRO A 128 8.43 8.12 16.28
CA PRO A 128 7.09 7.67 16.63
C PRO A 128 6.48 6.78 15.55
N ILE A 129 5.90 5.66 15.97
CA ILE A 129 5.33 4.68 15.04
C ILE A 129 4.02 5.22 14.49
N ASN A 130 3.96 5.31 13.16
CA ASN A 130 2.78 5.66 12.41
C ASN A 130 2.48 4.58 11.38
N LYS A 131 1.20 4.39 11.08
CA LYS A 131 0.75 3.48 10.02
C LYS A 131 0.76 4.19 8.67
N ILE A 132 0.94 3.42 7.62
CA ILE A 132 0.68 3.89 6.26
C ILE A 132 -0.83 4.06 6.10
N LEU A 133 -1.25 5.17 5.52
CA LEU A 133 -2.64 5.41 5.13
C LEU A 133 -2.82 5.06 3.65
N VAL A 134 -3.59 4.01 3.36
CA VAL A 134 -3.94 3.63 1.99
C VAL A 134 -5.13 4.45 1.55
N SER A 135 -4.97 5.22 0.49
CA SER A 135 -5.97 6.19 0.01
C SER A 135 -6.75 5.73 -1.22
N SER A 136 -6.20 4.81 -2.02
CA SER A 136 -6.87 4.24 -3.18
C SER A 136 -6.33 2.84 -3.48
N VAL A 137 -7.19 1.97 -4.01
CA VAL A 137 -6.87 0.60 -4.40
C VAL A 137 -7.56 0.26 -5.73
N LEU A 138 -8.19 -0.90 -5.87
CA LEU A 138 -8.91 -1.26 -7.10
C LEU A 138 -9.99 -0.22 -7.42
N ARG A 139 -9.97 0.30 -8.65
CA ARG A 139 -11.05 1.13 -9.20
C ARG A 139 -11.90 0.30 -10.15
N THR A 140 -13.21 0.39 -10.01
CA THR A 140 -14.12 -0.22 -10.98
C THR A 140 -14.26 0.68 -12.22
N LYS A 141 -14.74 0.13 -13.33
CA LYS A 141 -15.07 0.93 -14.53
C LYS A 141 -16.04 2.06 -14.21
N GLU A 142 -16.99 1.79 -13.31
CA GLU A 142 -17.94 2.80 -12.85
C GLU A 142 -17.25 3.93 -12.06
N ASP A 143 -16.33 3.59 -11.14
CA ASP A 143 -15.56 4.57 -10.37
C ASP A 143 -14.70 5.45 -11.29
N VAL A 144 -14.00 4.84 -12.26
CA VAL A 144 -13.17 5.57 -13.23
C VAL A 144 -14.03 6.50 -14.08
N ARG A 145 -15.18 6.04 -14.56
CA ARG A 145 -16.10 6.88 -15.34
C ARG A 145 -16.57 8.09 -14.54
N LYS A 146 -16.99 7.90 -13.28
CA LYS A 146 -17.37 9.01 -12.38
C LYS A 146 -16.20 9.96 -12.13
N LEU A 147 -15.00 9.43 -11.92
CA LEU A 147 -13.81 10.23 -11.69
C LEU A 147 -13.46 11.11 -12.90
N CYS A 148 -13.52 10.56 -14.11
CA CYS A 148 -13.27 11.30 -15.35
C CYS A 148 -14.29 12.43 -15.61
N GLN A 149 -15.50 12.33 -15.07
CA GLN A 149 -16.52 13.38 -15.17
C GLN A 149 -16.17 14.63 -14.31
N HIS A 150 -15.43 14.43 -13.21
CA HIS A 150 -15.14 15.47 -12.23
C HIS A 150 -13.66 15.90 -12.20
N ASN A 151 -12.78 15.12 -12.83
CA ASN A 151 -11.34 15.37 -12.83
C ASN A 151 -10.77 15.20 -14.23
N HIS A 152 -10.42 16.30 -14.87
CA HIS A 152 -9.86 16.32 -16.22
C HIS A 152 -8.47 15.64 -16.34
N ASN A 153 -7.77 15.47 -15.21
CA ASN A 153 -6.49 14.76 -15.18
C ASN A 153 -6.67 13.24 -14.99
N ALA A 154 -7.89 12.74 -14.79
CA ALA A 154 -8.15 11.33 -14.69
C ALA A 154 -8.12 10.67 -16.07
N THR A 155 -7.41 9.54 -16.17
CA THR A 155 -7.37 8.73 -17.38
C THR A 155 -8.35 7.55 -17.31
N SER A 156 -8.99 7.24 -18.44
CA SER A 156 -9.82 6.04 -18.57
C SER A 156 -8.99 4.75 -18.51
N ASN A 157 -7.68 4.82 -18.80
CA ASN A 157 -6.72 3.71 -18.77
C ASN A 157 -5.88 3.76 -17.49
N SER A 158 -6.49 3.49 -16.35
CA SER A 158 -5.80 3.49 -15.07
C SER A 158 -5.32 2.09 -14.68
N CYS A 159 -4.08 1.97 -14.20
CA CYS A 159 -3.56 0.72 -13.63
C CYS A 159 -4.38 0.20 -12.44
N HIS A 160 -5.09 1.08 -11.75
CA HIS A 160 -6.02 0.72 -10.67
C HIS A 160 -7.19 -0.17 -11.12
N LEU A 161 -7.52 -0.20 -12.41
CA LEU A 161 -8.56 -1.08 -12.95
C LEU A 161 -8.25 -2.58 -12.82
N TYR A 162 -6.96 -2.90 -12.68
CA TYR A 162 -6.47 -4.28 -12.70
C TYR A 162 -6.18 -4.84 -11.31
N GLY A 163 -6.36 -4.05 -10.24
CA GLY A 163 -6.13 -4.48 -8.87
C GLY A 163 -4.66 -4.67 -8.49
N THR A 164 -3.73 -4.18 -9.31
CA THR A 164 -2.28 -4.29 -9.09
C THR A 164 -1.68 -3.04 -8.43
N THR A 165 -2.47 -1.98 -8.29
CA THR A 165 -1.99 -0.64 -7.90
C THR A 165 -2.75 -0.14 -6.68
N PHE A 166 -2.01 0.51 -5.79
CA PHE A 166 -2.57 1.21 -4.64
C PHE A 166 -1.83 2.53 -4.40
N ASP A 167 -2.56 3.54 -3.90
CA ASP A 167 -2.02 4.82 -3.50
C ASP A 167 -1.91 4.87 -1.97
N ARG A 168 -0.86 5.50 -1.48
CA ARG A 168 -0.61 5.77 -0.06
C ARG A 168 -0.47 7.26 0.19
N ALA A 169 -0.86 7.71 1.36
CA ALA A 169 -0.62 9.03 1.90
C ALA A 169 0.28 8.94 3.14
#